data_5eb661fc4b3a134e5f27645d14355f8f
#
_entry.id   5eb661fc4b3a134e5f27645d14355f8f
#
_cell.length_a   1.000
_cell.length_b   1.000
_cell.length_c   1.000
_cell.angle_alpha   90.00
_cell.angle_beta   90.00
_cell.angle_gamma   90.00
#
_symmetry.space_group_name_H-M   'P 1'
#
loop_
_entity.id
_entity.type
_entity.pdbx_description
1 polymer ?
#
loop_
_entity_poly.entity_id
_entity_poly.type
_entity_poly.pdbx_seq_one_letter_code
_entity_poly.pdbx_strand_id
1 'polypeptide(L)'
;MRVTINRTILELTLGDITDLDADAIVNAANATLHMGGGVADAISRKGGSKIQEECNKIGGTHVGAAVMTTGGNLKAKYVIHAVGPIHGEEHEDEKLKDATLNSLILADKNGLKSIAFPAISTGIFGFPKDRCATIMLSTTIAYLEGLTELKRVVYCLYDHDTLKTFNSTLETLMSRR
;
A
#
# COMPACT_ATOMS: atom_id res chain seq x y z
N MET A 1 9.51 -13.88 0.29
CA MET A 1 8.60 -14.82 -0.40
C MET A 1 8.09 -14.20 -1.69
N ARG A 2 7.94 -14.99 -2.72
CA ARG A 2 7.62 -14.52 -4.07
C ARG A 2 6.73 -15.53 -4.78
N VAL A 3 5.61 -15.06 -5.34
CA VAL A 3 4.70 -15.90 -6.12
C VAL A 3 4.33 -15.19 -7.41
N THR A 4 3.93 -15.94 -8.42
CA THR A 4 3.41 -15.38 -9.67
C THR A 4 1.92 -15.66 -9.78
N ILE A 5 1.14 -14.61 -10.04
CA ILE A 5 -0.30 -14.71 -10.25
C ILE A 5 -0.58 -14.17 -11.64
N ASN A 6 -1.01 -15.07 -12.52
CA ASN A 6 -1.07 -14.80 -13.97
C ASN A 6 0.30 -14.30 -14.47
N ARG A 7 0.41 -13.03 -14.84
CA ARG A 7 1.66 -12.44 -15.36
C ARG A 7 2.33 -11.49 -14.38
N THR A 8 1.83 -11.39 -13.15
CA THR A 8 2.31 -10.43 -12.17
C THR A 8 3.05 -11.15 -11.05
N ILE A 9 4.22 -10.61 -10.68
CA ILE A 9 4.98 -11.08 -9.54
C ILE A 9 4.46 -10.37 -8.30
N LEU A 10 4.07 -11.15 -7.28
CA LEU A 10 3.74 -10.65 -5.95
C LEU A 10 4.84 -11.09 -5.00
N GLU A 11 5.51 -10.13 -4.37
CA GLU A 11 6.60 -10.44 -3.45
C GLU A 11 6.48 -9.70 -2.13
N LEU A 12 7.01 -10.33 -1.09
CA LEU A 12 7.09 -9.79 0.26
C LEU A 12 8.56 -9.60 0.60
N THR A 13 8.91 -8.42 1.10
CA THR A 13 10.27 -8.09 1.46
C THR A 13 10.33 -7.27 2.74
N LEU A 14 11.47 -7.32 3.42
CA LEU A 14 11.77 -6.49 4.57
C LEU A 14 12.52 -5.26 4.09
N GLY A 15 12.16 -4.08 4.58
CA GLY A 15 12.94 -2.89 4.29
C GLY A 15 12.15 -1.59 4.47
N ASP A 16 12.80 -0.51 4.04
CA ASP A 16 12.21 0.81 3.99
C ASP A 16 11.60 1.01 2.61
N ILE A 17 10.28 1.21 2.56
CA ILE A 17 9.56 1.34 1.29
C ILE A 17 10.05 2.54 0.45
N THR A 18 10.60 3.56 1.10
CA THR A 18 11.12 4.75 0.41
C THR A 18 12.39 4.48 -0.40
N ASP A 19 13.03 3.35 -0.17
CA ASP A 19 14.23 2.94 -0.93
C ASP A 19 13.90 2.13 -2.18
N LEU A 20 12.65 1.73 -2.37
CA LEU A 20 12.26 0.88 -3.48
C LEU A 20 12.18 1.64 -4.81
N ASP A 21 12.70 0.98 -5.83
CA ASP A 21 12.59 1.42 -7.21
C ASP A 21 11.33 0.81 -7.83
N ALA A 22 10.18 1.36 -7.47
CA ALA A 22 8.88 1.01 -8.01
C ALA A 22 8.27 2.24 -8.67
N ASP A 23 7.34 2.04 -9.60
CA ASP A 23 6.68 3.19 -10.25
C ASP A 23 5.91 4.01 -9.22
N ALA A 24 5.24 3.35 -8.27
CA ALA A 24 4.60 4.02 -7.15
C ALA A 24 4.88 3.29 -5.85
N ILE A 25 5.01 4.04 -4.77
CA ILE A 25 4.93 3.50 -3.41
C ILE A 25 3.66 4.02 -2.76
N VAL A 26 3.06 3.20 -1.89
CA VAL A 26 1.83 3.54 -1.19
C VAL A 26 2.18 4.13 0.16
N ASN A 27 1.57 5.28 0.47
CA ASN A 27 1.61 5.91 1.78
C ASN A 27 0.37 5.48 2.57
N ALA A 28 0.56 5.09 3.82
CA ALA A 28 -0.54 4.89 4.76
C ALA A 28 -0.99 6.27 5.26
N ALA A 29 -1.96 6.84 4.56
CA ALA A 29 -2.41 8.22 4.74
C ALA A 29 -3.59 8.33 5.70
N ASN A 30 -3.85 9.56 6.15
CA ASN A 30 -5.10 9.95 6.79
C ASN A 30 -5.99 10.71 5.80
N ALA A 31 -7.26 10.90 6.16
CA ALA A 31 -8.24 11.51 5.25
C ALA A 31 -7.95 12.99 4.95
N THR A 32 -7.23 13.68 5.81
CA THR A 32 -6.84 15.09 5.57
C THR A 32 -5.62 15.21 4.65
N LEU A 33 -4.96 14.10 4.34
CA LEU A 33 -3.72 14.05 3.57
C LEU A 33 -2.58 14.86 4.19
N HIS A 34 -2.59 15.01 5.51
CA HIS A 34 -1.49 15.58 6.26
C HIS A 34 -0.45 14.50 6.53
N MET A 35 0.77 14.73 6.08
CA MET A 35 1.86 13.78 6.28
C MET A 35 2.22 13.72 7.76
N GLY A 36 1.94 12.59 8.39
CA GLY A 36 2.19 12.37 9.82
C GLY A 36 3.42 11.51 10.08
N GLY A 37 3.35 10.64 11.08
CA GLY A 37 4.45 9.76 11.48
C GLY A 37 4.55 8.48 10.63
N GLY A 38 5.43 7.58 11.03
CA GLY A 38 5.62 6.29 10.36
C GLY A 38 6.07 6.41 8.91
N VAL A 39 5.40 5.69 8.01
CA VAL A 39 5.70 5.70 6.57
C VAL A 39 5.58 7.11 6.00
N ALA A 40 4.56 7.87 6.40
CA ALA A 40 4.36 9.24 5.92
C ALA A 40 5.54 10.15 6.29
N ASP A 41 6.09 10.02 7.49
CA ASP A 41 7.27 10.78 7.91
C ASP A 41 8.49 10.43 7.05
N ALA A 42 8.73 9.14 6.81
CA ALA A 42 9.84 8.70 5.98
C ALA A 42 9.71 9.24 4.55
N ILE A 43 8.51 9.21 3.98
CA ILE A 43 8.22 9.76 2.65
C ILE A 43 8.48 11.27 2.62
N SER A 44 8.02 12.02 3.62
CA SER A 44 8.24 13.46 3.71
C SER A 44 9.71 13.83 3.80
N ARG A 45 10.46 13.12 4.65
CA ARG A 45 11.90 13.39 4.82
C ARG A 45 12.70 13.12 3.56
N LYS A 46 12.43 12.03 2.87
CA LYS A 46 13.19 11.63 1.68
C LYS A 46 12.65 12.24 0.39
N GLY A 47 11.34 12.47 0.31
CA GLY A 47 10.68 12.99 -0.89
C GLY A 47 10.65 14.51 -0.96
N GLY A 48 10.81 15.19 0.16
CA GLY A 48 10.78 16.65 0.24
C GLY A 48 9.36 17.22 0.38
N SER A 49 9.28 18.55 0.42
CA SER A 49 8.05 19.29 0.71
C SER A 49 7.01 19.26 -0.42
N LYS A 50 7.42 18.96 -1.63
CA LYS A 50 6.54 18.96 -2.80
C LYS A 50 5.37 18.00 -2.65
N ILE A 51 5.59 16.86 -2.02
CA ILE A 51 4.54 15.85 -1.82
C ILE A 51 3.41 16.41 -0.96
N GLN A 52 3.76 17.09 0.17
CA GLN A 52 2.74 17.72 1.00
C GLN A 52 2.04 18.86 0.28
N GLU A 53 2.78 19.64 -0.51
CA GLU A 53 2.18 20.71 -1.32
C GLU A 53 1.13 20.16 -2.29
N GLU A 54 1.41 19.06 -2.95
CA GLU A 54 0.46 18.40 -3.86
C GLU A 54 -0.74 17.84 -3.08
N CYS A 55 -0.51 17.24 -1.91
CA CYS A 55 -1.59 16.78 -1.01
C CYS A 55 -2.50 17.96 -0.60
N ASN A 56 -1.91 19.10 -0.30
CA ASN A 56 -2.68 20.31 0.07
C ASN A 56 -3.58 20.78 -1.07
N LYS A 57 -3.14 20.65 -2.30
CA LYS A 57 -3.95 21.00 -3.49
C LYS A 57 -5.13 20.06 -3.66
N ILE A 58 -4.94 18.77 -3.35
CA ILE A 58 -6.03 17.79 -3.36
C ILE A 58 -7.03 18.11 -2.25
N GLY A 59 -6.54 18.54 -1.09
CA GLY A 59 -7.33 19.07 0.02
C GLY A 59 -7.89 18.05 0.99
N GLY A 60 -7.87 16.76 0.67
CA GLY A 60 -8.38 15.69 1.50
C GLY A 60 -9.17 14.67 0.70
N THR A 61 -9.56 13.59 1.36
CA THR A 61 -10.37 12.53 0.77
C THR A 61 -11.11 11.77 1.89
N HIS A 62 -11.48 10.53 1.70
CA HIS A 62 -12.21 9.74 2.69
C HIS A 62 -11.53 8.40 2.96
N VAL A 63 -11.88 7.77 4.07
CA VAL A 63 -11.36 6.44 4.44
C VAL A 63 -11.79 5.41 3.39
N GLY A 64 -10.85 4.61 2.92
CA GLY A 64 -11.04 3.66 1.81
C GLY A 64 -10.60 4.20 0.47
N ALA A 65 -10.36 5.50 0.34
CA ALA A 65 -9.92 6.11 -0.92
C ALA A 65 -8.40 6.02 -1.11
N ALA A 66 -7.98 6.26 -2.35
CA ALA A 66 -6.58 6.43 -2.71
C ALA A 66 -6.46 7.58 -3.69
N VAL A 67 -5.46 8.44 -3.49
CA VAL A 67 -5.15 9.56 -4.38
C VAL A 67 -3.65 9.55 -4.70
N MET A 68 -3.26 10.17 -5.80
CA MET A 68 -1.87 10.09 -6.28
C MET A 68 -1.23 11.47 -6.36
N THR A 69 0.03 11.54 -5.91
CA THR A 69 0.92 12.68 -6.11
C THR A 69 2.18 12.20 -6.82
N THR A 70 3.03 13.14 -7.23
CA THR A 70 4.39 12.77 -7.65
C THR A 70 5.20 12.32 -6.44
N GLY A 71 6.33 11.66 -6.71
CA GLY A 71 7.22 11.16 -5.66
C GLY A 71 8.27 12.17 -5.18
N GLY A 72 8.27 13.40 -5.69
CA GLY A 72 9.29 14.38 -5.33
C GLY A 72 10.70 13.83 -5.58
N ASN A 73 11.54 13.80 -4.55
CA ASN A 73 12.91 13.32 -4.63
C ASN A 73 13.07 11.81 -4.38
N LEU A 74 11.96 11.08 -4.19
CA LEU A 74 12.01 9.63 -4.02
C LEU A 74 12.45 8.92 -5.30
N LYS A 75 12.91 7.67 -5.16
CA LYS A 75 13.16 6.78 -6.32
C LYS A 75 11.88 6.49 -7.07
N ALA A 76 10.77 6.27 -6.35
CA ALA A 76 9.45 6.08 -6.94
C ALA A 76 8.98 7.36 -7.62
N LYS A 77 8.40 7.24 -8.81
CA LYS A 77 7.87 8.39 -9.56
C LYS A 77 6.63 8.98 -8.92
N TYR A 78 5.84 8.16 -8.26
CA TYR A 78 4.56 8.55 -7.69
C TYR A 78 4.42 8.02 -6.27
N VAL A 79 3.58 8.71 -5.49
CA VAL A 79 3.10 8.22 -4.20
C VAL A 79 1.59 8.08 -4.30
N ILE A 80 1.08 6.91 -3.96
CA ILE A 80 -0.35 6.66 -3.83
C ILE A 80 -0.69 6.73 -2.36
N HIS A 81 -1.49 7.74 -1.99
CA HIS A 81 -1.93 7.96 -0.62
C HIS A 81 -3.21 7.19 -0.38
N ALA A 82 -3.11 6.05 0.29
CA ALA A 82 -4.24 5.18 0.59
C ALA A 82 -4.69 5.40 2.03
N VAL A 83 -5.96 5.69 2.23
CA VAL A 83 -6.50 6.02 3.55
C VAL A 83 -7.12 4.77 4.16
N GLY A 84 -6.37 4.11 5.02
CA GLY A 84 -6.86 2.97 5.79
C GLY A 84 -7.66 3.39 7.01
N PRO A 85 -8.42 2.44 7.60
CA PRO A 85 -9.22 2.70 8.79
C PRO A 85 -8.38 2.75 10.06
N ILE A 86 -8.91 3.41 11.07
CA ILE A 86 -8.46 3.29 12.45
C ILE A 86 -9.13 2.05 13.03
N HIS A 87 -8.37 1.22 13.75
CA HIS A 87 -8.92 0.02 14.37
C HIS A 87 -10.09 0.37 15.29
N GLY A 88 -11.19 -0.35 15.14
CA GLY A 88 -12.42 -0.15 15.91
C GLY A 88 -13.49 0.69 15.23
N GLU A 89 -13.18 1.37 14.11
CA GLU A 89 -14.21 2.11 13.38
C GLU A 89 -15.13 1.16 12.59
N GLU A 90 -16.33 1.65 12.26
CA GLU A 90 -17.29 0.85 11.51
C GLU A 90 -16.76 0.46 10.13
N HIS A 91 -17.07 -0.78 9.72
CA HIS A 91 -16.69 -1.32 8.41
C HIS A 91 -15.18 -1.27 8.15
N GLU A 92 -14.38 -1.46 9.19
CA GLU A 92 -12.92 -1.35 9.08
C GLU A 92 -12.32 -2.34 8.08
N ASP A 93 -12.81 -3.57 8.03
CA ASP A 93 -12.29 -4.58 7.08
C ASP A 93 -12.57 -4.16 5.63
N GLU A 94 -13.79 -3.69 5.35
CA GLU A 94 -14.20 -3.22 4.04
C GLU A 94 -13.42 -1.98 3.61
N LYS A 95 -13.19 -1.06 4.54
CA LYS A 95 -12.42 0.17 4.28
C LYS A 95 -10.97 -0.14 3.95
N LEU A 96 -10.36 -1.10 4.65
CA LEU A 96 -8.99 -1.54 4.34
C LEU A 96 -8.91 -2.22 2.98
N LYS A 97 -9.89 -3.06 2.67
CA LYS A 97 -10.03 -3.68 1.36
C LYS A 97 -10.13 -2.62 0.26
N ASP A 98 -10.98 -1.62 0.47
CA ASP A 98 -11.19 -0.54 -0.50
C ASP A 98 -9.91 0.27 -0.72
N ALA A 99 -9.19 0.62 0.34
CA ALA A 99 -7.93 1.36 0.24
C ALA A 99 -6.90 0.57 -0.59
N THR A 100 -6.84 -0.74 -0.39
CA THR A 100 -5.94 -1.62 -1.15
C THR A 100 -6.36 -1.71 -2.61
N LEU A 101 -7.63 -1.99 -2.85
CA LEU A 101 -8.19 -2.13 -4.20
C LEU A 101 -8.08 -0.83 -4.99
N ASN A 102 -8.45 0.28 -4.39
CA ASN A 102 -8.39 1.59 -5.05
C ASN A 102 -6.95 1.99 -5.41
N SER A 103 -5.98 1.59 -4.60
CA SER A 103 -4.56 1.81 -4.92
C SER A 103 -4.13 1.03 -6.16
N LEU A 104 -4.53 -0.23 -6.28
CA LEU A 104 -4.24 -1.07 -7.45
C LEU A 104 -4.92 -0.53 -8.71
N ILE A 105 -6.18 -0.15 -8.60
CA ILE A 105 -6.94 0.44 -9.70
C ILE A 105 -6.27 1.75 -10.17
N LEU A 106 -5.88 2.60 -9.23
CA LEU A 106 -5.24 3.88 -9.53
C LEU A 106 -3.91 3.68 -10.27
N ALA A 107 -3.13 2.69 -9.86
CA ALA A 107 -1.88 2.34 -10.53
C ALA A 107 -2.14 1.91 -11.99
N ASP A 108 -3.10 1.03 -12.21
CA ASP A 108 -3.46 0.58 -13.56
C ASP A 108 -3.98 1.73 -14.42
N LYS A 109 -4.83 2.59 -13.88
CA LYS A 109 -5.36 3.76 -14.60
C LYS A 109 -4.28 4.70 -15.10
N ASN A 110 -3.16 4.75 -14.39
CA ASN A 110 -2.04 5.61 -14.74
C ASN A 110 -0.94 4.88 -15.51
N GLY A 111 -1.20 3.66 -15.95
CA GLY A 111 -0.27 2.87 -16.76
C GLY A 111 0.98 2.41 -16.02
N LEU A 112 0.94 2.35 -14.70
CA LEU A 112 2.08 1.94 -13.89
C LEU A 112 2.29 0.43 -13.99
N LYS A 113 3.55 0.00 -13.90
CA LYS A 113 3.93 -1.41 -14.00
C LYS A 113 4.27 -2.02 -12.64
N SER A 114 4.59 -1.21 -11.65
CA SER A 114 4.96 -1.68 -10.31
C SER A 114 4.41 -0.78 -9.22
N ILE A 115 4.01 -1.40 -8.12
CA ILE A 115 3.48 -0.72 -6.94
C ILE A 115 4.00 -1.44 -5.68
N ALA A 116 4.37 -0.67 -4.67
CA ALA A 116 4.80 -1.21 -3.39
C ALA A 116 3.87 -0.74 -2.27
N PHE A 117 3.47 -1.65 -1.39
CA PHE A 117 2.58 -1.40 -0.27
C PHE A 117 3.28 -1.57 1.07
N PRO A 118 2.96 -0.71 2.07
CA PRO A 118 3.22 -1.03 3.47
C PRO A 118 2.05 -1.85 4.04
N ALA A 119 2.15 -2.29 5.28
CA ALA A 119 1.03 -2.86 6.01
C ALA A 119 0.11 -1.72 6.50
N ILE A 120 -0.84 -1.33 5.68
CA ILE A 120 -1.73 -0.18 5.94
C ILE A 120 -2.47 -0.36 7.28
N SER A 121 -2.60 0.73 8.05
CA SER A 121 -3.33 0.83 9.32
C SER A 121 -2.71 0.08 10.51
N THR A 122 -1.59 -0.63 10.34
CA THR A 122 -1.00 -1.44 11.43
C THR A 122 -0.09 -0.66 12.37
N GLY A 123 0.25 0.57 12.06
CA GLY A 123 1.04 1.45 12.91
C GLY A 123 0.17 2.12 13.98
N ILE A 124 0.15 3.46 13.98
CA ILE A 124 -0.61 4.26 14.94
C ILE A 124 -2.11 3.93 14.94
N PHE A 125 -2.67 3.58 13.77
CA PHE A 125 -4.09 3.20 13.65
C PHE A 125 -4.44 1.87 14.32
N GLY A 126 -3.45 1.07 14.70
CA GLY A 126 -3.62 -0.10 15.57
C GLY A 126 -4.33 -1.31 14.97
N PHE A 127 -4.50 -1.36 13.66
CA PHE A 127 -5.17 -2.50 13.01
C PHE A 127 -4.34 -3.78 13.20
N PRO A 128 -4.97 -4.93 13.54
CA PRO A 128 -4.23 -6.17 13.76
C PRO A 128 -3.48 -6.64 12.52
N LYS A 129 -2.21 -7.00 12.67
CA LYS A 129 -1.32 -7.37 11.55
C LYS A 129 -1.81 -8.57 10.77
N ASP A 130 -2.33 -9.59 11.46
CA ASP A 130 -2.84 -10.82 10.84
C ASP A 130 -4.08 -10.55 9.98
N ARG A 131 -5.02 -9.74 10.48
CA ARG A 131 -6.20 -9.35 9.71
C ARG A 131 -5.80 -8.45 8.53
N CYS A 132 -4.87 -7.53 8.75
CA CYS A 132 -4.34 -6.68 7.70
C CYS A 132 -3.73 -7.52 6.56
N ALA A 133 -2.89 -8.49 6.89
CA ALA A 133 -2.28 -9.39 5.91
C ALA A 133 -3.34 -10.14 5.10
N THR A 134 -4.32 -10.71 5.78
CA THR A 134 -5.40 -11.46 5.12
C THR A 134 -6.18 -10.59 4.16
N ILE A 135 -6.60 -9.40 4.59
CA ILE A 135 -7.42 -8.48 3.77
C ILE A 135 -6.61 -7.96 2.58
N MET A 136 -5.42 -7.44 2.83
CA MET A 136 -4.62 -6.82 1.77
C MET A 136 -4.15 -7.85 0.74
N LEU A 137 -3.64 -8.99 1.19
CA LEU A 137 -3.16 -10.04 0.29
C LEU A 137 -4.29 -10.70 -0.48
N SER A 138 -5.43 -10.99 0.15
CA SER A 138 -6.61 -11.55 -0.54
C SER A 138 -7.11 -10.60 -1.62
N THR A 139 -7.18 -9.32 -1.32
CA THR A 139 -7.61 -8.28 -2.26
C THR A 139 -6.66 -8.21 -3.45
N THR A 140 -5.36 -8.21 -3.18
CA THR A 140 -4.33 -8.16 -4.22
C THR A 140 -4.37 -9.40 -5.11
N ILE A 141 -4.43 -10.58 -4.52
CA ILE A 141 -4.52 -11.85 -5.28
C ILE A 141 -5.73 -11.85 -6.20
N ALA A 142 -6.91 -11.50 -5.68
CA ALA A 142 -8.13 -11.44 -6.47
C ALA A 142 -8.01 -10.43 -7.63
N TYR A 143 -7.42 -9.27 -7.36
CA TYR A 143 -7.20 -8.26 -8.40
C TYR A 143 -6.26 -8.76 -9.51
N LEU A 144 -5.17 -9.42 -9.14
CA LEU A 144 -4.17 -9.93 -10.08
C LEU A 144 -4.66 -11.13 -10.89
N GLU A 145 -5.71 -11.80 -10.45
CA GLU A 145 -6.37 -12.87 -11.22
C GLU A 145 -7.18 -12.31 -12.40
N GLY A 146 -7.53 -11.03 -12.35
CA GLY A 146 -8.22 -10.34 -13.43
C GLY A 146 -7.26 -9.71 -14.43
N LEU A 147 -7.78 -8.78 -15.23
CA LEU A 147 -6.98 -8.05 -16.23
C LEU A 147 -6.24 -6.89 -15.57
N THR A 148 -4.92 -6.86 -15.72
CA THR A 148 -4.07 -5.80 -15.21
C THR A 148 -2.80 -5.67 -16.04
N GLU A 149 -2.29 -4.43 -16.14
CA GLU A 149 -0.99 -4.13 -16.74
C GLU A 149 0.15 -4.19 -15.73
N LEU A 150 -0.15 -4.37 -14.45
CA LEU A 150 0.87 -4.48 -13.41
C LEU A 150 1.73 -5.73 -13.62
N LYS A 151 3.05 -5.54 -13.49
CA LYS A 151 4.04 -6.62 -13.62
C LYS A 151 4.58 -7.06 -12.26
N ARG A 152 4.54 -6.14 -11.27
CA ARG A 152 5.11 -6.40 -9.95
C ARG A 152 4.33 -5.67 -8.87
N VAL A 153 3.93 -6.40 -7.84
CA VAL A 153 3.37 -5.84 -6.60
C VAL A 153 4.25 -6.29 -5.44
N VAL A 154 4.76 -5.34 -4.67
CA VAL A 154 5.64 -5.60 -3.54
C VAL A 154 4.98 -5.17 -2.25
N TYR A 155 4.95 -6.05 -1.26
CA TYR A 155 4.65 -5.68 0.13
C TYR A 155 5.97 -5.50 0.85
N CYS A 156 6.31 -4.26 1.16
CA CYS A 156 7.56 -3.90 1.84
C CYS A 156 7.26 -3.66 3.32
N LEU A 157 7.66 -4.62 4.16
CA LEU A 157 7.35 -4.60 5.57
C LEU A 157 8.55 -4.08 6.35
N TYR A 158 8.29 -3.20 7.31
CA TYR A 158 9.35 -2.50 8.03
C TYR A 158 10.05 -3.37 9.08
N ASP A 159 9.35 -4.36 9.66
CA ASP A 159 9.90 -5.20 10.71
C ASP A 159 9.68 -6.70 10.45
N HIS A 160 10.49 -7.53 11.11
CA HIS A 160 10.46 -8.97 10.93
C HIS A 160 9.15 -9.62 11.35
N ASP A 161 8.52 -9.12 12.41
CA ASP A 161 7.26 -9.65 12.92
C ASP A 161 6.15 -9.51 11.88
N THR A 162 6.03 -8.34 11.28
CA THR A 162 5.06 -8.07 10.22
C THR A 162 5.35 -8.91 8.98
N LEU A 163 6.62 -9.02 8.58
CA LEU A 163 7.00 -9.87 7.44
C LEU A 163 6.63 -11.33 7.69
N LYS A 164 6.89 -11.85 8.87
CA LYS A 164 6.55 -13.21 9.25
C LYS A 164 5.05 -13.46 9.13
N THR A 165 4.24 -12.53 9.62
CA THR A 165 2.78 -12.61 9.54
C THR A 165 2.31 -12.62 8.08
N PHE A 166 2.84 -11.72 7.26
CA PHE A 166 2.49 -11.65 5.84
C PHE A 166 2.92 -12.91 5.09
N ASN A 167 4.13 -13.43 5.35
CA ASN A 167 4.60 -14.68 4.75
C ASN A 167 3.68 -15.86 5.07
N SER A 168 3.35 -16.05 6.34
CA SER A 168 2.43 -17.13 6.77
C SER A 168 1.06 -17.01 6.12
N THR A 169 0.55 -15.78 6.04
CA THR A 169 -0.76 -15.52 5.42
C THR A 169 -0.73 -15.82 3.93
N LEU A 170 0.32 -15.39 3.23
CA LEU A 170 0.44 -15.64 1.80
C LEU A 170 0.54 -17.15 1.51
N GLU A 171 1.31 -17.89 2.29
CA GLU A 171 1.40 -19.36 2.17
C GLU A 171 0.02 -20.00 2.32
N THR A 172 -0.74 -19.59 3.33
CA THR A 172 -2.09 -20.10 3.57
C THR A 172 -3.03 -19.81 2.40
N LEU A 173 -3.01 -18.57 1.91
CA LEU A 173 -3.88 -18.16 0.79
C LEU A 173 -3.53 -18.90 -0.49
N MET A 174 -2.25 -19.09 -0.77
CA MET A 174 -1.81 -19.80 -1.99
C MET A 174 -2.08 -21.29 -1.92
N SER A 175 -2.06 -21.91 -0.75
CA SER A 175 -2.36 -23.33 -0.58
C SER A 175 -3.84 -23.68 -0.79
N ARG A 176 -4.72 -22.68 -0.76
CA ARG A 176 -6.17 -22.85 -0.97
C ARG A 176 -6.60 -22.67 -2.43
N ARG A 177 -5.67 -22.43 -3.32
CA ARG A 177 -5.93 -22.19 -4.74
C ARG A 177 -5.87 -23.45 -5.57
#